data_d42d35ac0c7962fac681c2a86001b364
#
_entry.id   d42d35ac0c7962fac681c2a86001b364
#
_cell.length_a   1.000
_cell.length_b   1.000
_cell.length_c   1.000
_cell.angle_alpha   90.00
_cell.angle_beta   90.00
_cell.angle_gamma   90.00
#
_symmetry.space_group_name_H-M   'P 1'
#
loop_
_entity.id
_entity.type
_entity.pdbx_description
1 polymer ?
#
loop_
_entity_poly.entity_id
_entity_poly.type
_entity_poly.pdbx_seq_one_letter_code
_entity_poly.pdbx_strand_id
1 'polypeptide(L)'
;MKSPMSGYEPIRDIDAWNKNKNLKETHNCFTYSMNVVDTNLIQKCKETIDCDVSFHQPGYASGHGKFKREGKKGCLEMVSRMLGDNPDVKPIKFHQRCPDNTSKIALIIDPKRDYHFLRQDKVERNIEENGTWSHKPGAMDVTTKDSSDRPIIRPDRAVFIYNNKKDPLRYTRFCGYYCVPRGKPLYLMSNPRKDGGGAVFRESIVPRATRKRSRDVNRH
;
A
#
# COMPACT_ATOMS: atom_id res chain seq x y z
N MET A 1 -22.44 -0.55 5.32
CA MET A 1 -22.31 0.33 4.14
C MET A 1 -20.88 0.18 3.62
N LYS A 2 -20.70 -0.14 2.33
CA LYS A 2 -19.38 -0.26 1.66
C LYS A 2 -18.92 1.12 1.16
N SER A 3 -17.61 1.33 1.02
CA SER A 3 -17.07 2.54 0.40
C SER A 3 -17.30 2.50 -1.12
N PRO A 4 -17.82 3.57 -1.75
CA PRO A 4 -18.01 3.58 -3.19
C PRO A 4 -16.67 3.49 -3.92
N MET A 5 -16.65 2.75 -5.04
CA MET A 5 -15.49 2.58 -5.91
C MET A 5 -15.50 3.66 -7.00
N SER A 6 -14.31 4.12 -7.39
CA SER A 6 -14.14 5.07 -8.50
C SER A 6 -14.17 4.37 -9.86
N GLY A 7 -13.82 3.09 -9.91
CA GLY A 7 -13.59 2.32 -11.12
C GLY A 7 -12.09 2.21 -11.49
N TYR A 8 -11.25 2.94 -10.79
CA TYR A 8 -9.78 2.98 -10.99
C TYR A 8 -9.01 2.29 -9.87
N GLU A 9 -9.69 1.50 -9.05
CA GLU A 9 -9.04 0.73 -7.99
C GLU A 9 -8.06 -0.29 -8.60
N PRO A 10 -6.88 -0.48 -7.98
CA PRO A 10 -5.97 -1.55 -8.35
C PRO A 10 -6.66 -2.92 -8.24
N ILE A 11 -6.36 -3.80 -9.18
CA ILE A 11 -6.81 -5.19 -9.08
C ILE A 11 -6.15 -5.83 -7.87
N ARG A 12 -6.95 -6.53 -7.07
CA ARG A 12 -6.44 -7.31 -5.95
C ARG A 12 -5.85 -8.62 -6.46
N ASP A 13 -4.53 -8.65 -6.57
CA ASP A 13 -3.77 -9.83 -6.94
C ASP A 13 -2.86 -10.23 -5.76
N ILE A 14 -3.45 -10.93 -4.78
CA ILE A 14 -2.75 -11.39 -3.58
C ILE A 14 -1.64 -12.37 -3.96
N ASP A 15 -1.89 -13.25 -4.91
CA ASP A 15 -0.92 -14.26 -5.34
C ASP A 15 0.34 -13.65 -5.95
N ALA A 16 0.19 -12.64 -6.80
CA ALA A 16 1.34 -11.96 -7.39
C ALA A 16 2.22 -11.28 -6.33
N TRP A 17 1.61 -10.75 -5.26
CA TRP A 17 2.34 -10.11 -4.17
C TRP A 17 2.96 -11.12 -3.20
N ASN A 18 2.26 -12.19 -2.85
CA ASN A 18 2.67 -13.10 -1.78
C ASN A 18 3.60 -14.21 -2.27
N LYS A 19 3.42 -14.71 -3.51
CA LYS A 19 4.25 -15.77 -4.09
C LYS A 19 5.62 -15.28 -4.57
N ASN A 20 5.76 -14.00 -4.86
CA ASN A 20 7.06 -13.41 -5.24
C ASN A 20 7.81 -12.94 -3.99
N LYS A 21 8.75 -13.76 -3.51
CA LYS A 21 9.55 -13.48 -2.31
C LYS A 21 10.20 -12.09 -2.38
N ASN A 22 10.88 -11.76 -3.48
CA ASN A 22 11.60 -10.49 -3.59
C ASN A 22 10.65 -9.29 -3.61
N LEU A 23 9.50 -9.39 -4.28
CA LEU A 23 8.47 -8.34 -4.26
C LEU A 23 7.92 -8.16 -2.84
N LYS A 24 7.66 -9.25 -2.13
CA LYS A 24 7.17 -9.22 -0.77
C LYS A 24 8.15 -8.54 0.20
N GLU A 25 9.43 -8.87 0.10
CA GLU A 25 10.47 -8.38 1.00
C GLU A 25 10.92 -6.94 0.71
N THR A 26 10.72 -6.44 -0.52
CA THR A 26 11.16 -5.09 -0.91
C THR A 26 10.11 -4.00 -0.81
N HIS A 27 8.83 -4.38 -0.66
CA HIS A 27 7.71 -3.44 -0.67
C HIS A 27 6.94 -3.47 0.64
N ASN A 28 6.60 -2.31 1.17
CA ASN A 28 5.84 -2.13 2.40
C ASN A 28 4.38 -1.68 2.13
N CYS A 29 3.66 -1.32 3.20
CA CYS A 29 2.28 -0.82 3.11
C CYS A 29 2.15 0.45 2.26
N PHE A 30 3.16 1.34 2.28
CA PHE A 30 3.13 2.58 1.51
C PHE A 30 3.20 2.32 0.01
N THR A 31 4.21 1.57 -0.46
CA THR A 31 4.34 1.19 -1.87
C THR A 31 3.15 0.38 -2.37
N TYR A 32 2.65 -0.55 -1.53
CA TYR A 32 1.47 -1.34 -1.84
C TYR A 32 0.22 -0.46 -2.02
N SER A 33 -0.03 0.48 -1.11
CA SER A 33 -1.19 1.38 -1.19
C SER A 33 -1.11 2.32 -2.40
N MET A 34 0.09 2.75 -2.75
CA MET A 34 0.36 3.55 -3.95
C MET A 34 0.28 2.73 -5.25
N ASN A 35 0.17 1.40 -5.17
CA ASN A 35 0.21 0.46 -6.30
C ASN A 35 1.49 0.56 -7.12
N VAL A 36 2.62 0.75 -6.45
CA VAL A 36 3.94 0.88 -7.06
C VAL A 36 4.75 -0.38 -6.86
N VAL A 37 5.34 -0.91 -7.93
CA VAL A 37 6.35 -1.96 -7.91
C VAL A 37 7.68 -1.38 -8.42
N ASP A 38 8.66 -1.33 -7.52
CA ASP A 38 10.02 -0.89 -7.86
C ASP A 38 10.88 -2.09 -8.26
N THR A 39 11.09 -2.24 -9.56
CA THR A 39 11.90 -3.32 -10.13
C THR A 39 13.38 -3.20 -9.76
N ASN A 40 13.89 -1.98 -9.50
CA ASN A 40 15.28 -1.78 -9.09
C ASN A 40 15.50 -2.28 -7.66
N LEU A 41 14.52 -2.08 -6.75
CA LEU A 41 14.61 -2.67 -5.41
C LEU A 41 14.55 -4.20 -5.46
N ILE A 42 13.69 -4.76 -6.31
CA ILE A 42 13.60 -6.21 -6.53
C ILE A 42 14.94 -6.74 -7.04
N GLN A 43 15.56 -6.07 -8.00
CA GLN A 43 16.85 -6.48 -8.53
C GLN A 43 17.97 -6.42 -7.48
N LYS A 44 18.05 -5.33 -6.72
CA LYS A 44 19.01 -5.21 -5.60
C LYS A 44 18.82 -6.30 -4.55
N CYS A 45 17.57 -6.62 -4.22
CA CYS A 45 17.25 -7.70 -3.29
C CYS A 45 17.77 -9.07 -3.75
N LYS A 46 17.74 -9.36 -5.05
CA LYS A 46 18.29 -10.60 -5.62
C LYS A 46 19.83 -10.66 -5.54
N GLU A 47 20.49 -9.52 -5.50
CA GLU A 47 21.94 -9.39 -5.46
C GLU A 47 22.50 -9.46 -4.03
N THR A 48 21.64 -9.42 -3.02
CA THR A 48 22.01 -9.50 -1.61
C THR A 48 21.56 -10.81 -0.96
N ILE A 49 22.32 -11.34 -0.01
CA ILE A 49 22.03 -12.63 0.64
C ILE A 49 20.68 -12.59 1.38
N ASP A 50 20.41 -11.51 2.12
CA ASP A 50 19.23 -11.37 2.99
C ASP A 50 18.27 -10.27 2.54
N CYS A 51 18.28 -9.93 1.24
CA CYS A 51 17.43 -8.85 0.72
C CYS A 51 17.57 -7.55 1.53
N ASP A 52 18.80 -7.13 1.82
CA ASP A 52 19.07 -5.91 2.61
C ASP A 52 18.78 -4.65 1.79
N VAL A 53 17.52 -4.32 1.64
CA VAL A 53 17.03 -3.11 0.97
C VAL A 53 16.12 -2.32 1.88
N SER A 54 16.22 -0.99 1.80
CA SER A 54 15.33 -0.11 2.56
C SER A 54 14.01 0.08 1.82
N PHE A 55 12.89 0.02 2.55
CA PHE A 55 11.57 0.35 2.02
C PHE A 55 11.45 1.83 1.63
N HIS A 56 10.64 2.11 0.64
CA HIS A 56 10.17 3.47 0.40
C HIS A 56 9.40 4.00 1.62
N GLN A 57 9.65 5.26 1.96
CA GLN A 57 9.04 5.91 3.11
C GLN A 57 8.35 7.21 2.70
N PRO A 58 7.19 7.55 3.29
CA PRO A 58 6.55 8.85 3.05
C PRO A 58 7.46 10.01 3.42
N GLY A 59 7.52 11.01 2.55
CA GLY A 59 8.28 12.23 2.75
C GLY A 59 9.72 12.18 2.26
N TYR A 60 10.23 11.01 1.89
CA TYR A 60 11.64 10.94 1.46
C TYR A 60 11.86 11.57 0.10
N ALA A 61 10.91 11.46 -0.81
CA ALA A 61 10.99 12.09 -2.13
C ALA A 61 10.90 13.63 -2.04
N SER A 62 10.18 14.15 -1.06
CA SER A 62 10.04 15.59 -0.80
C SER A 62 11.06 16.17 0.18
N GLY A 63 12.11 15.42 0.51
CA GLY A 63 13.19 15.91 1.36
C GLY A 63 12.94 15.90 2.86
N HIS A 64 11.88 15.26 3.32
CA HIS A 64 11.72 15.03 4.76
C HIS A 64 12.86 14.15 5.30
N GLY A 65 13.31 14.46 6.50
CA GLY A 65 14.34 13.68 7.18
C GLY A 65 13.93 12.22 7.43
N LYS A 66 14.92 11.40 7.80
CA LYS A 66 14.75 9.98 8.06
C LYS A 66 13.57 9.71 9.00
N PHE A 67 12.70 8.78 8.61
CA PHE A 67 11.61 8.32 9.46
C PHE A 67 12.21 7.56 10.67
N LYS A 68 11.91 8.03 11.87
CA LYS A 68 12.33 7.37 13.11
C LYS A 68 11.16 6.54 13.64
N ARG A 69 11.33 5.23 13.78
CA ARG A 69 10.28 4.36 14.34
C ARG A 69 9.95 4.70 15.78
N GLU A 70 10.91 5.16 16.53
CA GLU A 70 10.70 5.58 17.92
C GLU A 70 10.25 7.03 18.03
N GLY A 71 9.45 7.33 19.04
CA GLY A 71 8.95 8.65 19.35
C GLY A 71 7.51 8.90 18.88
N LYS A 72 6.99 10.06 19.26
CA LYS A 72 5.60 10.45 19.02
C LYS A 72 5.32 10.63 17.52
N LYS A 73 4.27 9.97 17.03
CA LYS A 73 3.76 10.13 15.66
C LYS A 73 2.45 10.88 15.65
N GLY A 74 2.28 11.74 14.67
CA GLY A 74 1.04 12.50 14.45
C GLY A 74 0.47 12.26 13.06
N CYS A 75 -0.86 12.28 12.93
CA CYS A 75 -1.51 12.21 11.64
C CYS A 75 -1.03 13.35 10.71
N LEU A 76 -0.91 14.56 11.24
CA LEU A 76 -0.48 15.72 10.45
C LEU A 76 0.92 15.53 9.85
N GLU A 77 1.86 14.96 10.63
CA GLU A 77 3.21 14.67 10.13
C GLU A 77 3.15 13.67 8.97
N MET A 78 2.46 12.54 9.17
CA MET A 78 2.41 11.49 8.14
C MET A 78 1.67 11.95 6.89
N VAL A 79 0.61 12.73 7.04
CA VAL A 79 -0.12 13.34 5.93
C VAL A 79 0.76 14.34 5.18
N SER A 80 1.48 15.21 5.90
CA SER A 80 2.43 16.18 5.31
C SER A 80 3.51 15.48 4.49
N ARG A 81 4.09 14.39 5.01
CA ARG A 81 5.07 13.57 4.30
C ARG A 81 4.50 12.98 2.99
N MET A 82 3.33 12.35 3.07
CA MET A 82 2.67 11.74 1.91
C MET A 82 2.30 12.79 0.84
N LEU A 83 1.74 13.93 1.26
CA LEU A 83 1.34 15.01 0.35
C LEU A 83 2.55 15.78 -0.19
N GLY A 84 3.63 15.89 0.56
CA GLY A 84 4.90 16.45 0.09
C GLY A 84 5.44 15.65 -1.09
N ASP A 85 5.45 14.32 -0.99
CA ASP A 85 5.87 13.46 -2.10
C ASP A 85 4.89 13.51 -3.27
N ASN A 86 3.59 13.54 -2.99
CA ASN A 86 2.54 13.38 -4.00
C ASN A 86 1.40 14.40 -3.77
N PRO A 87 1.56 15.65 -4.18
CA PRO A 87 0.62 16.75 -3.89
C PRO A 87 -0.76 16.59 -4.57
N ASP A 88 -0.85 15.70 -5.56
CA ASP A 88 -2.12 15.36 -6.20
C ASP A 88 -2.99 14.39 -5.36
N VAL A 89 -2.46 13.82 -4.30
CA VAL A 89 -3.25 13.05 -3.34
C VAL A 89 -4.18 13.98 -2.57
N LYS A 90 -5.48 13.67 -2.52
CA LYS A 90 -6.49 14.55 -1.91
C LYS A 90 -7.28 13.82 -0.82
N PRO A 91 -7.59 14.48 0.30
CA PRO A 91 -8.45 13.89 1.34
C PRO A 91 -9.87 13.64 0.82
N ILE A 92 -10.50 12.60 1.34
CA ILE A 92 -11.87 12.19 0.98
C ILE A 92 -12.55 11.56 2.19
N LYS A 93 -13.89 11.54 2.22
CA LYS A 93 -14.64 10.80 3.23
C LYS A 93 -14.91 9.36 2.79
N PHE A 94 -15.16 8.47 3.75
CA PHE A 94 -15.42 7.05 3.48
C PHE A 94 -16.53 6.84 2.44
N HIS A 95 -17.64 7.55 2.58
CA HIS A 95 -18.84 7.41 1.75
C HIS A 95 -18.82 8.21 0.44
N GLN A 96 -17.78 8.99 0.20
CA GLN A 96 -17.62 9.73 -1.05
C GLN A 96 -16.83 8.88 -2.06
N ARG A 97 -17.19 8.96 -3.33
CA ARG A 97 -16.46 8.35 -4.45
C ARG A 97 -15.24 9.21 -4.78
N CYS A 98 -14.10 8.58 -4.98
CA CYS A 98 -12.93 9.28 -5.53
C CYS A 98 -13.20 9.77 -6.96
N PRO A 99 -12.62 10.92 -7.37
CA PRO A 99 -12.67 11.39 -8.75
C PRO A 99 -12.11 10.35 -9.73
N ASP A 100 -12.43 10.52 -11.01
CA ASP A 100 -11.89 9.69 -12.08
C ASP A 100 -10.36 9.72 -12.09
N ASN A 101 -9.75 8.64 -12.53
CA ASN A 101 -8.31 8.41 -12.50
C ASN A 101 -7.68 8.47 -11.10
N THR A 102 -8.45 8.23 -10.05
CA THR A 102 -7.95 8.13 -8.69
C THR A 102 -8.60 6.94 -7.95
N SER A 103 -7.95 6.40 -6.93
CA SER A 103 -8.56 5.38 -6.07
C SER A 103 -8.23 5.60 -4.60
N LYS A 104 -9.03 5.01 -3.71
CA LYS A 104 -9.00 5.32 -2.28
C LYS A 104 -7.95 4.51 -1.53
N ILE A 105 -7.22 5.20 -0.65
CA ILE A 105 -6.38 4.62 0.38
C ILE A 105 -6.83 5.09 1.76
N ALA A 106 -6.36 4.42 2.81
CA ALA A 106 -6.54 4.82 4.20
C ALA A 106 -5.20 4.86 4.93
N LEU A 107 -5.06 5.81 5.86
CA LEU A 107 -3.88 5.95 6.70
C LEU A 107 -4.28 5.80 8.18
N ILE A 108 -3.58 4.92 8.87
CA ILE A 108 -3.65 4.73 10.33
C ILE A 108 -2.25 4.82 10.92
N ILE A 109 -2.13 5.18 12.19
CA ILE A 109 -0.85 5.26 12.87
C ILE A 109 -0.88 4.57 14.24
N ASP A 110 0.26 4.00 14.59
CA ASP A 110 0.65 3.79 15.97
C ASP A 110 1.27 5.11 16.47
N PRO A 111 0.63 5.82 17.44
CA PRO A 111 1.11 7.12 17.87
C PRO A 111 2.51 7.13 18.48
N LYS A 112 3.06 5.97 18.81
CA LYS A 112 4.38 5.84 19.44
C LYS A 112 5.47 5.33 18.49
N ARG A 113 5.08 4.61 17.40
CA ARG A 113 6.07 3.83 16.67
C ARG A 113 6.00 3.91 15.16
N ASP A 114 4.80 3.83 14.55
CA ASP A 114 4.72 3.47 13.15
C ASP A 114 3.48 4.05 12.45
N TYR A 115 3.42 3.90 11.16
CA TYR A 115 2.27 4.21 10.30
C TYR A 115 1.89 2.97 9.50
N HIS A 116 0.66 2.94 9.01
CA HIS A 116 0.20 1.88 8.14
C HIS A 116 -0.81 2.38 7.11
N PHE A 117 -0.65 1.91 5.88
CA PHE A 117 -1.54 2.22 4.77
C PHE A 117 -2.34 1.00 4.36
N LEU A 118 -3.58 1.26 3.96
CA LEU A 118 -4.48 0.31 3.33
C LEU A 118 -4.91 0.88 1.98
N ARG A 119 -5.29 0.02 1.04
CA ARG A 119 -5.90 0.47 -0.21
C ARG A 119 -7.25 -0.21 -0.46
N GLN A 120 -8.12 0.50 -1.15
CA GLN A 120 -9.33 -0.06 -1.71
C GLN A 120 -8.98 -0.76 -3.03
N ASP A 121 -9.44 -2.01 -3.19
CA ASP A 121 -9.14 -2.84 -4.36
C ASP A 121 -10.36 -3.03 -5.23
N LYS A 122 -10.10 -3.22 -6.53
CA LYS A 122 -11.07 -3.83 -7.45
C LYS A 122 -11.13 -5.33 -7.18
N VAL A 123 -12.32 -5.82 -6.86
CA VAL A 123 -12.59 -7.23 -6.57
C VAL A 123 -13.30 -7.84 -7.78
N GLU A 124 -12.89 -9.00 -8.21
CA GLU A 124 -13.64 -9.78 -9.20
C GLU A 124 -15.00 -10.20 -8.63
N ARG A 125 -16.05 -10.25 -9.47
CA ARG A 125 -17.46 -10.35 -9.08
C ARG A 125 -17.84 -11.45 -8.09
N ASN A 126 -17.03 -12.49 -7.94
CA ASN A 126 -17.34 -13.66 -7.11
C ASN A 126 -16.68 -13.64 -5.72
N ILE A 127 -16.01 -12.54 -5.30
CA ILE A 127 -15.25 -12.48 -4.05
C ILE A 127 -15.76 -11.33 -3.16
N GLU A 128 -17.03 -10.93 -3.31
CA GLU A 128 -17.60 -9.80 -2.57
C GLU A 128 -17.68 -9.99 -1.05
N GLU A 129 -17.59 -11.22 -0.55
CA GLU A 129 -17.77 -11.53 0.87
C GLU A 129 -16.64 -11.01 1.76
N ASN A 130 -15.45 -10.77 1.20
CA ASN A 130 -14.23 -10.49 1.96
C ASN A 130 -13.83 -9.00 2.02
N GLY A 131 -14.74 -8.07 1.78
CA GLY A 131 -14.45 -6.64 1.79
C GLY A 131 -13.61 -6.20 0.58
N THR A 132 -13.54 -4.88 0.35
CA THR A 132 -12.79 -4.29 -0.78
C THR A 132 -11.44 -3.71 -0.36
N TRP A 133 -11.03 -3.90 0.88
CA TRP A 133 -9.79 -3.34 1.41
C TRP A 133 -8.74 -4.41 1.65
N SER A 134 -7.51 -4.06 1.37
CA SER A 134 -6.35 -4.89 1.67
C SER A 134 -5.17 -4.05 2.15
N HIS A 135 -4.20 -4.70 2.76
CA HIS A 135 -2.97 -4.08 3.21
C HIS A 135 -1.79 -5.05 3.18
N LYS A 136 -0.58 -4.51 3.25
CA LYS A 136 0.67 -5.28 3.28
C LYS A 136 1.50 -4.82 4.48
N PRO A 137 1.53 -5.56 5.59
CA PRO A 137 2.34 -5.20 6.76
C PRO A 137 3.84 -5.42 6.49
N GLY A 138 4.61 -4.34 6.27
CA GLY A 138 6.05 -4.43 5.99
C GLY A 138 6.39 -5.49 4.95
N ALA A 139 7.32 -6.40 5.27
CA ALA A 139 7.72 -7.54 4.44
C ALA A 139 6.75 -8.75 4.52
N MET A 140 5.61 -8.61 5.20
CA MET A 140 4.63 -9.69 5.34
C MET A 140 3.74 -9.81 4.11
N ASP A 141 2.92 -10.85 4.09
CA ASP A 141 1.93 -11.10 3.05
C ASP A 141 0.87 -10.00 2.97
N VAL A 142 0.38 -9.75 1.77
CA VAL A 142 -0.86 -8.98 1.55
C VAL A 142 -2.03 -9.74 2.15
N THR A 143 -2.88 -9.04 2.88
CA THR A 143 -4.09 -9.60 3.47
C THR A 143 -5.27 -8.66 3.36
N THR A 144 -6.48 -9.24 3.41
CA THR A 144 -7.75 -8.51 3.46
C THR A 144 -8.36 -8.48 4.86
N LYS A 145 -7.63 -9.01 5.85
CA LYS A 145 -8.10 -9.18 7.22
C LYS A 145 -7.38 -8.23 8.17
N ASP A 146 -8.09 -7.82 9.20
CA ASP A 146 -7.53 -7.08 10.32
C ASP A 146 -6.79 -8.02 11.31
N SER A 147 -6.20 -7.48 12.38
CA SER A 147 -5.47 -8.29 13.36
C SER A 147 -6.35 -9.24 14.20
N SER A 148 -7.67 -9.15 14.06
CA SER A 148 -8.66 -10.07 14.65
C SER A 148 -9.16 -11.09 13.63
N ASP A 149 -8.46 -11.28 12.51
CA ASP A 149 -8.79 -12.19 11.40
C ASP A 149 -10.15 -11.89 10.72
N ARG A 150 -10.65 -10.67 10.83
CA ARG A 150 -11.93 -10.24 10.23
C ARG A 150 -11.69 -9.48 8.93
N PRO A 151 -12.53 -9.67 7.90
CA PRO A 151 -12.47 -8.91 6.66
C PRO A 151 -12.54 -7.40 6.90
N ILE A 152 -11.67 -6.64 6.25
CA ILE A 152 -11.63 -5.18 6.37
C ILE A 152 -12.69 -4.58 5.44
N ILE A 153 -13.81 -4.17 6.02
CA ILE A 153 -14.88 -3.45 5.31
C ILE A 153 -14.71 -1.94 5.50
N ARG A 154 -14.30 -1.54 6.69
CA ARG A 154 -14.09 -0.15 7.10
C ARG A 154 -12.75 -0.02 7.82
N PRO A 155 -11.71 0.51 7.17
CA PRO A 155 -10.41 0.76 7.80
C PRO A 155 -10.47 1.55 9.10
N ASP A 156 -11.37 2.54 9.20
CA ASP A 156 -11.57 3.38 10.39
C ASP A 156 -12.22 2.63 11.59
N ARG A 157 -12.67 1.38 11.39
CA ARG A 157 -13.28 0.54 12.42
C ARG A 157 -12.61 -0.83 12.56
N ALA A 158 -11.64 -1.13 11.73
CA ALA A 158 -10.88 -2.37 11.80
C ALA A 158 -9.85 -2.31 12.92
N VAL A 159 -9.45 -3.46 13.43
CA VAL A 159 -8.50 -3.58 14.54
C VAL A 159 -7.12 -3.90 13.99
N PHE A 160 -6.13 -3.09 14.35
CA PHE A 160 -4.74 -3.28 13.94
C PHE A 160 -3.82 -3.25 15.17
N ILE A 161 -3.97 -4.28 16.01
CA ILE A 161 -3.20 -4.45 17.24
C ILE A 161 -2.42 -5.75 17.16
N TYR A 162 -1.10 -5.64 17.14
CA TYR A 162 -0.18 -6.76 17.05
C TYR A 162 0.65 -6.83 18.32
N ASN A 163 0.35 -7.80 19.19
CA ASN A 163 0.97 -7.98 20.50
C ASN A 163 2.25 -8.82 20.41
N ASN A 164 3.13 -8.54 19.46
CA ASN A 164 4.44 -9.18 19.43
C ASN A 164 5.27 -8.71 20.63
N LYS A 165 5.85 -9.65 21.41
CA LYS A 165 6.65 -9.31 22.61
C LYS A 165 7.87 -8.43 22.31
N LYS A 166 8.48 -8.60 21.13
CA LYS A 166 9.67 -7.84 20.72
C LYS A 166 9.33 -6.48 20.10
N ASP A 167 8.25 -6.40 19.35
CA ASP A 167 7.86 -5.21 18.60
C ASP A 167 6.33 -5.08 18.55
N PRO A 168 5.70 -4.69 19.67
CA PRO A 168 4.26 -4.50 19.71
C PRO A 168 3.87 -3.28 18.88
N LEU A 169 2.92 -3.44 17.95
CA LEU A 169 2.38 -2.38 17.11
C LEU A 169 0.89 -2.19 17.40
N ARG A 170 0.49 -0.97 17.68
CA ARG A 170 -0.89 -0.61 18.04
C ARG A 170 -1.35 0.58 17.21
N TYR A 171 -1.84 0.31 16.01
CA TYR A 171 -2.37 1.35 15.11
C TYR A 171 -3.77 1.77 15.56
N THR A 172 -3.82 2.65 16.55
CA THR A 172 -5.06 3.06 17.23
C THR A 172 -5.61 4.39 16.77
N ARG A 173 -4.88 5.12 15.91
CA ARG A 173 -5.32 6.42 15.42
C ARG A 173 -5.53 6.39 13.91
N PHE A 174 -6.78 6.57 13.51
CA PHE A 174 -7.15 6.75 12.11
C PHE A 174 -6.85 8.18 11.66
N CYS A 175 -6.14 8.33 10.52
CA CYS A 175 -5.69 9.64 10.00
C CYS A 175 -6.47 10.11 8.78
N GLY A 176 -7.27 9.26 8.16
CA GLY A 176 -8.14 9.66 7.06
C GLY A 176 -8.12 8.73 5.86
N TYR A 177 -8.98 9.06 4.91
CA TYR A 177 -9.02 8.48 3.57
C TYR A 177 -8.50 9.49 2.58
N TYR A 178 -7.83 9.00 1.53
CA TYR A 178 -7.23 9.83 0.50
C TYR A 178 -7.44 9.20 -0.87
N CYS A 179 -7.61 10.03 -1.91
CA CYS A 179 -7.65 9.60 -3.29
C CYS A 179 -6.26 9.75 -3.89
N VAL A 180 -5.68 8.66 -4.36
CA VAL A 180 -4.36 8.60 -5.00
C VAL A 180 -4.54 8.58 -6.50
N PRO A 181 -3.83 9.43 -7.28
CA PRO A 181 -3.85 9.38 -8.74
C PRO A 181 -3.46 8.01 -9.28
N ARG A 182 -4.13 7.59 -10.36
CA ARG A 182 -3.83 6.40 -11.13
C ARG A 182 -3.52 6.81 -12.57
N GLY A 183 -2.55 6.15 -13.17
CA GLY A 183 -2.08 6.51 -14.52
C GLY A 183 -1.21 7.78 -14.58
N LYS A 184 -0.88 8.40 -13.43
CA LYS A 184 0.10 9.48 -13.31
C LYS A 184 1.35 8.99 -12.58
N PRO A 185 2.53 9.61 -12.82
CA PRO A 185 3.72 9.32 -12.05
C PRO A 185 3.51 9.62 -10.56
N LEU A 186 4.03 8.73 -9.70
CA LEU A 186 4.10 8.91 -8.25
C LEU A 186 5.57 8.98 -7.83
N TYR A 187 5.84 9.77 -6.79
CA TYR A 187 7.19 9.98 -6.27
C TYR A 187 7.35 9.22 -4.96
N LEU A 188 8.27 8.26 -4.95
CA LEU A 188 8.61 7.46 -3.79
C LEU A 188 10.13 7.32 -3.68
N MET A 189 10.65 7.17 -2.47
CA MET A 189 12.08 7.01 -2.23
C MET A 189 12.35 6.13 -1.02
N SER A 190 13.41 5.30 -1.10
CA SER A 190 13.83 4.41 0.00
C SER A 190 14.86 5.06 0.93
N ASN A 191 15.64 6.02 0.45
CA ASN A 191 16.60 6.77 1.25
C ASN A 191 16.37 8.26 1.06
N PRO A 192 16.31 9.07 2.15
CA PRO A 192 16.17 10.50 2.02
C PRO A 192 17.44 11.08 1.38
N ARG A 193 17.28 11.81 0.29
CA ARG A 193 18.37 12.57 -0.32
C ARG A 193 18.40 13.99 0.24
N LYS A 194 19.60 14.53 0.43
CA LYS A 194 19.78 15.92 0.85
C LYS A 194 19.38 16.93 -0.23
N ASP A 195 19.30 16.48 -1.47
CA ASP A 195 19.11 17.27 -2.70
C ASP A 195 17.71 17.14 -3.35
N GLY A 196 16.76 16.51 -2.68
CA GLY A 196 15.35 16.51 -3.09
C GLY A 196 15.00 15.73 -4.36
N GLY A 197 15.92 14.98 -4.95
CA GLY A 197 15.64 14.17 -6.15
C GLY A 197 14.97 12.84 -5.81
N GLY A 198 13.67 12.71 -6.04
CA GLY A 198 12.89 11.48 -5.86
C GLY A 198 12.90 10.57 -7.08
N ALA A 199 12.81 9.26 -6.87
CA ALA A 199 12.51 8.34 -7.96
C ALA A 199 11.04 8.51 -8.39
N VAL A 200 10.82 8.62 -9.69
CA VAL A 200 9.50 8.76 -10.29
C VAL A 200 9.03 7.38 -10.70
N PHE A 201 7.90 6.95 -10.17
CA PHE A 201 7.26 5.72 -10.58
C PHE A 201 5.99 6.02 -11.36
N ARG A 202 5.94 5.55 -12.59
CA ARG A 202 4.66 5.35 -13.27
C ARG A 202 4.01 4.12 -12.64
N GLU A 203 2.70 4.15 -12.50
CA GLU A 203 1.95 3.01 -12.00
C GLU A 203 2.37 1.74 -12.77
N SER A 204 3.08 0.84 -12.09
CA SER A 204 3.41 -0.46 -12.67
C SER A 204 2.22 -1.37 -12.41
N ILE A 205 1.47 -1.66 -13.47
CA ILE A 205 0.51 -2.76 -13.46
C ILE A 205 1.33 -4.02 -13.18
N VAL A 206 1.07 -4.68 -12.05
CA VAL A 206 1.62 -6.03 -11.81
C VAL A 206 1.19 -6.89 -13.03
N PRO A 207 2.13 -7.42 -13.83
CA PRO A 207 1.76 -8.17 -15.01
C PRO A 207 0.84 -9.32 -14.59
N ARG A 208 -0.38 -9.38 -15.13
CA ARG A 208 -1.22 -10.56 -14.99
C ARG A 208 -0.39 -11.75 -15.46
N ALA A 209 -0.24 -12.76 -14.62
CA ALA A 209 0.19 -14.07 -15.08
C ALA A 209 -0.73 -14.44 -16.26
N THR A 210 -0.14 -14.56 -17.46
CA THR A 210 -0.89 -14.88 -18.68
C THR A 210 -1.60 -16.20 -18.43
N ARG A 211 -2.90 -16.12 -18.19
CA ARG A 211 -3.76 -17.31 -18.14
C ARG A 211 -3.68 -17.92 -19.54
N LYS A 212 -2.90 -19.00 -19.69
CA LYS A 212 -2.95 -19.82 -20.91
C LYS A 212 -4.42 -20.19 -21.08
N ARG A 213 -5.07 -19.63 -22.11
CA ARG A 213 -6.35 -20.14 -22.58
C ARG A 213 -6.08 -21.59 -23.00
N SER A 214 -6.59 -22.54 -22.25
CA SER A 214 -6.78 -23.89 -22.75
C SER A 214 -7.75 -23.75 -23.94
N ARG A 215 -7.23 -23.93 -25.13
CA ARG A 215 -8.08 -24.15 -26.30
C ARG A 215 -8.67 -25.55 -26.09
N ASP A 216 -9.91 -25.59 -25.65
CA ASP A 216 -10.72 -26.79 -25.81
C ASP A 216 -10.86 -27.06 -27.30
N VAL A 217 -10.09 -28.03 -27.75
CA VAL A 217 -10.26 -28.66 -29.07
C VAL A 217 -11.41 -29.63 -28.92
N ASN A 218 -12.63 -29.17 -29.12
CA ASN A 218 -13.72 -30.05 -29.47
C ASN A 218 -13.55 -30.44 -30.93
N ARG A 219 -13.12 -31.65 -31.16
CA ARG A 219 -13.33 -32.37 -32.43
C ARG A 219 -14.11 -33.64 -32.11
N HIS A 220 -15.26 -33.67 -32.77
CA HIS A 220 -16.18 -34.79 -33.04
C HIS A 220 -16.86 -35.48 -31.87
#